data_43ad0e58d92696b8981230380bd17dcc
#
_entry.id   43ad0e58d92696b8981230380bd17dcc
#
_cell.length_a   1.000
_cell.length_b   1.000
_cell.length_c   1.000
_cell.angle_alpha   90.00
_cell.angle_beta   90.00
_cell.angle_gamma   90.00
#
_symmetry.space_group_name_H-M   'P 1'
#
loop_
_entity.id
_entity.type
_entity.pdbx_description
1 polymer ?
#
loop_
_entity_poly.entity_id
_entity_poly.type
_entity_poly.pdbx_seq_one_letter_code
_entity_poly.pdbx_strand_id
1 'polypeptide(L)'
;PPPPPPPPPPPLFFFPHHPATPDPLWSRGLGDVYKRQDLHSELGKIFNMKSFIAGNTGMQPGGWFNKEINSADDFNGLKFRMPGIGGQALALTGASVQVLPGGEIYQALASGAIDGAEWIGPFADEKMGFQEVCKFYYTAGYHEPGSALCSAFNLDVYESFTPTQKKVVEIAAKATSLNNYSLGLANNGAALKRIVAQGVKIMEFPENVWDLFGESAVKAMDKYMDDSLYAQIRESYETSLRGTTSWLDRADRTYVKQRARVYNL
;
A
#
# COMPACT_ATOMS: atom_id res chain seq x y z
N PRO A 1 31.62 -37.83 -4.15
CA PRO A 1 30.36 -37.47 -4.80
C PRO A 1 30.06 -35.99 -4.55
N PRO A 2 29.50 -35.26 -5.54
CA PRO A 2 29.11 -33.89 -5.32
C PRO A 2 28.04 -33.78 -4.23
N PRO A 3 27.99 -32.65 -3.48
CA PRO A 3 26.96 -32.48 -2.48
C PRO A 3 25.55 -32.47 -3.11
N PRO A 4 24.53 -32.96 -2.40
CA PRO A 4 23.18 -33.01 -2.93
C PRO A 4 22.71 -31.57 -3.27
N PRO A 5 21.87 -31.38 -4.30
CA PRO A 5 21.33 -30.08 -4.63
C PRO A 5 20.53 -29.50 -3.45
N PRO A 6 20.51 -28.17 -3.28
CA PRO A 6 19.71 -27.56 -2.24
C PRO A 6 18.23 -27.92 -2.43
N PRO A 7 17.45 -28.03 -1.34
CA PRO A 7 16.02 -28.30 -1.44
C PRO A 7 15.33 -27.19 -2.25
N PRO A 8 14.27 -27.50 -3.00
CA PRO A 8 13.51 -26.50 -3.73
C PRO A 8 12.97 -25.44 -2.76
N PRO A 9 12.87 -24.17 -3.19
CA PRO A 9 12.28 -23.14 -2.36
C PRO A 9 10.85 -23.55 -1.99
N PRO A 10 10.40 -23.25 -0.76
CA PRO A 10 9.04 -23.53 -0.36
C PRO A 10 8.04 -22.84 -1.32
N PRO A 11 6.90 -23.47 -1.62
CA PRO A 11 5.91 -22.87 -2.49
C PRO A 11 5.49 -21.52 -1.95
N LEU A 12 5.38 -20.51 -2.82
CA LEU A 12 4.77 -19.23 -2.51
C LEU A 12 3.31 -19.48 -2.12
N PHE A 13 3.01 -19.44 -0.84
CA PHE A 13 1.64 -19.55 -0.36
C PHE A 13 0.90 -18.26 -0.69
N PHE A 14 0.07 -18.27 -1.72
CA PHE A 14 -1.03 -17.35 -1.84
C PHE A 14 -2.08 -17.75 -0.81
N PHE A 15 -2.20 -16.99 0.26
CA PHE A 15 -3.26 -17.22 1.22
C PHE A 15 -4.61 -16.90 0.57
N PRO A 16 -5.61 -17.80 0.64
CA PRO A 16 -6.96 -17.45 0.24
C PRO A 16 -7.44 -16.29 1.11
N HIS A 17 -8.15 -15.34 0.49
CA HIS A 17 -8.75 -14.21 1.20
C HIS A 17 -9.62 -14.73 2.35
N HIS A 18 -9.13 -14.62 3.58
CA HIS A 18 -9.94 -14.85 4.76
C HIS A 18 -10.63 -13.53 5.12
N PRO A 19 -11.94 -13.52 5.45
CA PRO A 19 -12.67 -12.28 5.80
C PRO A 19 -12.05 -11.51 6.96
N ALA A 20 -11.31 -12.18 7.84
CA ALA A 20 -10.58 -11.58 8.97
C ALA A 20 -9.20 -10.99 8.60
N THR A 21 -8.79 -11.02 7.32
CA THR A 21 -7.57 -10.37 6.83
C THR A 21 -7.92 -9.30 5.80
N PRO A 22 -8.54 -8.19 6.19
CA PRO A 22 -8.51 -7.03 5.34
C PRO A 22 -7.05 -6.60 5.21
N ASP A 23 -6.58 -6.32 3.99
CA ASP A 23 -5.34 -5.56 3.80
C ASP A 23 -5.53 -4.26 4.58
N PRO A 24 -4.76 -4.03 5.63
CA PRO A 24 -4.99 -2.88 6.46
C PRO A 24 -4.62 -1.62 5.68
N LEU A 25 -5.55 -0.67 5.62
CA LEU A 25 -5.27 0.70 5.22
C LEU A 25 -4.35 1.33 6.28
N TRP A 26 -3.06 1.07 6.19
CA TRP A 26 -2.11 1.50 7.20
C TRP A 26 -1.79 2.99 7.03
N SER A 27 -2.03 3.75 8.09
CA SER A 27 -1.45 5.07 8.22
C SER A 27 0.07 4.96 8.15
N ARG A 28 0.75 5.67 7.31
CA ARG A 28 2.21 5.85 7.12
C ARG A 28 3.18 5.01 7.98
N GLY A 29 2.75 3.90 8.56
CA GLY A 29 3.50 2.80 9.17
C GLY A 29 4.30 3.11 10.45
N LEU A 30 4.64 4.35 10.76
CA LEU A 30 5.54 4.66 11.88
C LEU A 30 4.86 4.59 13.27
N GLY A 31 3.57 4.94 13.37
CA GLY A 31 2.81 4.85 14.62
C GLY A 31 2.54 3.39 15.02
N ASP A 32 2.40 2.51 14.05
CA ASP A 32 2.07 1.10 14.24
C ASP A 32 3.26 0.27 14.73
N VAL A 33 4.47 0.66 14.37
CA VAL A 33 5.69 -0.03 14.80
C VAL A 33 5.85 -0.06 16.32
N TYR A 34 5.33 0.94 17.04
CA TYR A 34 5.51 1.05 18.48
C TYR A 34 4.31 0.65 19.33
N LYS A 35 3.07 0.74 18.81
CA LYS A 35 1.86 0.59 19.62
C LYS A 35 0.94 -0.57 19.24
N ARG A 36 1.17 -1.24 18.10
CA ARG A 36 0.24 -2.24 17.55
C ARG A 36 0.84 -3.61 17.29
N GLN A 37 2.09 -3.85 17.70
CA GLN A 37 2.75 -5.15 17.51
C GLN A 37 2.00 -6.29 18.20
N ASP A 38 1.30 -6.00 19.30
CA ASP A 38 0.54 -7.01 20.03
C ASP A 38 -0.71 -7.43 19.23
N LEU A 39 -1.52 -6.48 18.74
CA LEU A 39 -2.69 -6.77 17.89
C LEU A 39 -2.28 -7.49 16.60
N HIS A 40 -1.19 -7.04 15.97
CA HIS A 40 -0.65 -7.69 14.77
C HIS A 40 -0.13 -9.10 15.07
N SER A 41 0.42 -9.34 16.28
CA SER A 41 0.84 -10.66 16.70
C SER A 41 -0.35 -11.56 17.01
N GLU A 42 -1.44 -11.04 17.56
CA GLU A 42 -2.67 -11.79 17.78
C GLU A 42 -3.30 -12.24 16.46
N LEU A 43 -3.39 -11.32 15.50
CA LEU A 43 -3.83 -11.64 14.15
C LEU A 43 -2.95 -12.72 13.52
N GLY A 44 -1.63 -12.61 13.64
CA GLY A 44 -0.68 -13.58 13.10
C GLY A 44 -0.85 -14.98 13.69
N LYS A 45 -1.18 -15.09 14.97
CA LYS A 45 -1.41 -16.40 15.64
C LYS A 45 -2.55 -17.19 15.01
N ILE A 46 -3.61 -16.51 14.53
CA ILE A 46 -4.75 -17.17 13.86
C ILE A 46 -4.26 -18.00 12.65
N PHE A 47 -3.19 -17.55 12.01
CA PHE A 47 -2.60 -18.20 10.82
C PHE A 47 -1.31 -18.96 11.13
N ASN A 48 -1.01 -19.25 12.37
CA ASN A 48 0.25 -19.85 12.82
C ASN A 48 1.48 -19.07 12.33
N MET A 49 1.41 -17.73 12.40
CA MET A 49 2.48 -16.84 11.95
C MET A 49 2.94 -15.89 13.06
N LYS A 50 4.25 -15.62 13.08
CA LYS A 50 4.86 -14.46 13.72
C LYS A 50 5.32 -13.49 12.65
N SER A 51 4.71 -12.32 12.61
CA SER A 51 5.00 -11.31 11.60
C SER A 51 5.65 -10.07 12.22
N PHE A 52 6.47 -9.41 11.41
CA PHE A 52 7.17 -8.18 11.72
C PHE A 52 6.99 -7.21 10.57
N ILE A 53 6.79 -5.93 10.87
CA ILE A 53 6.85 -4.89 9.85
C ILE A 53 8.30 -4.78 9.40
N ALA A 54 8.56 -5.07 8.14
CA ALA A 54 9.89 -5.12 7.53
C ALA A 54 10.00 -4.26 6.24
N GLY A 55 9.00 -3.43 5.97
CA GLY A 55 9.03 -2.49 4.85
C GLY A 55 7.96 -1.41 5.00
N ASN A 56 8.16 -0.32 4.26
CA ASN A 56 7.20 0.78 4.17
C ASN A 56 7.36 1.42 2.79
N THR A 57 6.28 1.50 2.03
CA THR A 57 6.30 2.07 0.67
C THR A 57 6.43 3.60 0.67
N GLY A 58 6.14 4.25 1.78
CA GLY A 58 5.90 5.68 1.83
C GLY A 58 4.55 6.04 1.19
N MET A 59 4.35 7.32 0.88
CA MET A 59 3.13 7.78 0.22
C MET A 59 3.03 7.17 -1.18
N GLN A 60 1.94 6.47 -1.43
CA GLN A 60 1.61 5.92 -2.74
C GLN A 60 0.84 6.94 -3.60
N PRO A 61 0.92 6.85 -4.93
CA PRO A 61 0.06 7.60 -5.84
C PRO A 61 -1.33 6.98 -5.92
N GLY A 62 -2.29 7.75 -6.45
CA GLY A 62 -3.65 7.27 -6.70
C GLY A 62 -3.76 6.27 -7.85
N GLY A 63 -2.73 6.18 -8.69
CA GLY A 63 -2.60 5.15 -9.71
C GLY A 63 -2.38 5.68 -11.13
N TRP A 64 -2.30 4.72 -12.03
CA TRP A 64 -2.12 4.87 -13.47
C TRP A 64 -3.44 4.72 -14.21
N PHE A 65 -3.70 5.59 -15.18
CA PHE A 65 -4.96 5.60 -15.92
C PHE A 65 -4.72 5.79 -17.42
N ASN A 66 -5.52 5.11 -18.23
CA ASN A 66 -5.56 5.28 -19.69
C ASN A 66 -6.47 6.44 -20.10
N LYS A 67 -7.35 6.89 -19.21
CA LYS A 67 -8.25 8.03 -19.41
C LYS A 67 -8.14 9.02 -18.26
N GLU A 68 -8.53 10.25 -18.52
CA GLU A 68 -8.54 11.31 -17.52
C GLU A 68 -9.75 11.15 -16.59
N ILE A 69 -9.56 11.42 -15.31
CA ILE A 69 -10.61 11.42 -14.29
C ILE A 69 -10.87 12.88 -13.91
N ASN A 70 -12.01 13.38 -14.33
CA ASN A 70 -12.41 14.77 -14.12
C ASN A 70 -13.45 14.93 -13.02
N SER A 71 -14.12 13.83 -12.64
CA SER A 71 -15.13 13.84 -11.60
C SER A 71 -15.31 12.45 -10.97
N ALA A 72 -16.08 12.41 -9.89
CA ALA A 72 -16.50 11.17 -9.25
C ALA A 72 -17.27 10.23 -10.20
N ASP A 73 -18.02 10.77 -11.17
CA ASP A 73 -18.80 9.98 -12.11
C ASP A 73 -17.94 9.14 -13.06
N ASP A 74 -16.68 9.54 -13.28
CA ASP A 74 -15.74 8.81 -14.15
C ASP A 74 -15.31 7.45 -13.58
N PHE A 75 -15.61 7.21 -12.31
CA PHE A 75 -15.40 5.90 -11.69
C PHE A 75 -16.50 4.87 -12.08
N ASN A 76 -17.66 5.33 -12.50
CA ASN A 76 -18.73 4.41 -12.87
C ASN A 76 -18.33 3.57 -14.10
N GLY A 77 -18.28 2.26 -13.91
CA GLY A 77 -17.86 1.31 -14.94
C GLY A 77 -16.35 1.30 -15.22
N LEU A 78 -15.52 2.08 -14.50
CA LEU A 78 -14.08 2.07 -14.63
C LEU A 78 -13.52 0.68 -14.27
N LYS A 79 -12.82 0.06 -15.20
CA LYS A 79 -12.13 -1.21 -14.95
C LYS A 79 -10.79 -0.93 -14.30
N PHE A 80 -10.68 -1.19 -13.01
CA PHE A 80 -9.51 -0.81 -12.24
C PHE A 80 -8.94 -1.97 -11.44
N ARG A 81 -7.62 -2.13 -11.46
CA ARG A 81 -6.92 -3.11 -10.61
C ARG A 81 -6.61 -2.47 -9.27
N MET A 82 -7.21 -3.00 -8.23
CA MET A 82 -6.93 -2.60 -6.85
C MET A 82 -7.28 -3.75 -5.89
N PRO A 83 -6.32 -4.26 -5.10
CA PRO A 83 -6.59 -5.30 -4.10
C PRO A 83 -7.15 -4.73 -2.80
N GLY A 84 -7.53 -5.63 -1.89
CA GLY A 84 -7.82 -5.32 -0.50
C GLY A 84 -9.06 -4.47 -0.25
N ILE A 85 -9.07 -3.77 0.89
CA ILE A 85 -10.18 -2.91 1.30
C ILE A 85 -10.31 -1.70 0.37
N GLY A 86 -9.19 -1.17 -0.14
CA GLY A 86 -9.21 -0.10 -1.14
C GLY A 86 -10.02 -0.50 -2.38
N GLY A 87 -9.82 -1.72 -2.88
CA GLY A 87 -10.62 -2.27 -3.98
C GLY A 87 -12.09 -2.43 -3.63
N GLN A 88 -12.41 -2.86 -2.42
CA GLN A 88 -13.80 -2.95 -1.95
C GLN A 88 -14.47 -1.56 -1.87
N ALA A 89 -13.74 -0.56 -1.36
CA ALA A 89 -14.23 0.82 -1.33
C ALA A 89 -14.45 1.37 -2.75
N LEU A 90 -13.50 1.13 -3.65
CA LEU A 90 -13.60 1.55 -5.04
C LEU A 90 -14.78 0.90 -5.77
N ALA A 91 -15.08 -0.37 -5.49
CA ALA A 91 -16.25 -1.04 -6.06
C ALA A 91 -17.57 -0.38 -5.64
N LEU A 92 -17.64 0.23 -4.47
CA LEU A 92 -18.83 0.96 -4.01
C LEU A 92 -19.05 2.28 -4.78
N THR A 93 -18.08 2.77 -5.52
CA THR A 93 -18.21 3.95 -6.38
C THR A 93 -18.79 3.62 -7.77
N GLY A 94 -19.08 2.36 -8.04
CA GLY A 94 -19.54 1.88 -9.36
C GLY A 94 -18.41 1.38 -10.26
N ALA A 95 -17.16 1.38 -9.80
CA ALA A 95 -16.02 0.83 -10.55
C ALA A 95 -16.08 -0.70 -10.64
N SER A 96 -15.60 -1.24 -11.77
CA SER A 96 -15.38 -2.68 -11.97
C SER A 96 -13.97 -3.05 -11.50
N VAL A 97 -13.87 -3.44 -10.24
CA VAL A 97 -12.58 -3.73 -9.61
C VAL A 97 -12.12 -5.16 -9.89
N GLN A 98 -10.87 -5.30 -10.25
CA GLN A 98 -10.19 -6.58 -10.47
C GLN A 98 -8.98 -6.73 -9.56
N VAL A 99 -8.70 -7.97 -9.14
CA VAL A 99 -7.49 -8.31 -8.39
C VAL A 99 -6.60 -9.12 -9.32
N LEU A 100 -5.49 -8.51 -9.76
CA LEU A 100 -4.52 -9.14 -10.64
C LEU A 100 -3.16 -9.20 -9.94
N PRO A 101 -2.40 -10.29 -10.10
CA PRO A 101 -0.99 -10.35 -9.69
C PRO A 101 -0.18 -9.24 -10.38
N GLY A 102 0.85 -8.72 -9.68
CA GLY A 102 1.66 -7.61 -10.20
C GLY A 102 2.22 -7.85 -11.60
N GLY A 103 2.69 -9.07 -11.89
CA GLY A 103 3.24 -9.43 -13.20
C GLY A 103 2.24 -9.40 -14.36
N GLU A 104 0.94 -9.35 -14.09
CA GLU A 104 -0.12 -9.34 -15.11
C GLU A 104 -0.65 -7.93 -15.41
N ILE A 105 -0.32 -6.94 -14.57
CA ILE A 105 -0.88 -5.58 -14.64
C ILE A 105 -0.49 -4.89 -15.95
N TYR A 106 0.79 -4.94 -16.32
CA TYR A 106 1.28 -4.31 -17.56
C TYR A 106 0.49 -4.80 -18.78
N GLN A 107 0.36 -6.11 -18.93
CA GLN A 107 -0.35 -6.70 -20.07
C GLN A 107 -1.84 -6.37 -20.07
N ALA A 108 -2.47 -6.31 -18.89
CA ALA A 108 -3.88 -5.94 -18.76
C ALA A 108 -4.12 -4.47 -19.13
N LEU A 109 -3.21 -3.56 -18.75
CA LEU A 109 -3.24 -2.14 -19.16
C LEU A 109 -2.99 -1.99 -20.67
N ALA A 110 -1.98 -2.68 -21.21
CA ALA A 110 -1.61 -2.61 -22.62
C ALA A 110 -2.72 -3.11 -23.56
N SER A 111 -3.45 -4.15 -23.16
CA SER A 111 -4.56 -4.70 -23.92
C SER A 111 -5.89 -3.94 -23.74
N GLY A 112 -5.99 -3.01 -22.77
CA GLY A 112 -7.25 -2.36 -22.40
C GLY A 112 -8.23 -3.27 -21.65
N ALA A 113 -7.76 -4.39 -21.10
CA ALA A 113 -8.56 -5.24 -20.21
C ALA A 113 -8.92 -4.50 -18.91
N ILE A 114 -8.03 -3.61 -18.47
CA ILE A 114 -8.28 -2.64 -17.41
C ILE A 114 -7.97 -1.22 -17.87
N ASP A 115 -8.67 -0.23 -17.31
CA ASP A 115 -8.50 1.19 -17.62
C ASP A 115 -7.43 1.85 -16.72
N GLY A 116 -7.08 1.21 -15.62
CA GLY A 116 -6.08 1.72 -14.69
C GLY A 116 -5.70 0.72 -13.61
N ALA A 117 -4.65 1.04 -12.88
CA ALA A 117 -4.13 0.25 -11.77
C ALA A 117 -3.37 1.13 -10.78
N GLU A 118 -3.45 0.80 -9.49
CA GLU A 118 -2.51 1.31 -8.49
C GLU A 118 -1.27 0.41 -8.38
N TRP A 119 -0.19 0.97 -7.85
CA TRP A 119 1.00 0.19 -7.51
C TRP A 119 1.69 0.77 -6.27
N ILE A 120 2.98 1.16 -6.33
CA ILE A 120 3.75 1.51 -5.13
C ILE A 120 4.20 2.98 -5.15
N GLY A 121 4.74 3.45 -6.28
CA GLY A 121 5.31 4.78 -6.40
C GLY A 121 6.30 4.89 -7.55
N PRO A 122 6.68 6.11 -7.97
CA PRO A 122 7.41 6.34 -9.21
C PRO A 122 8.63 5.44 -9.43
N PHE A 123 9.42 5.19 -8.39
CA PHE A 123 10.63 4.37 -8.50
C PHE A 123 10.35 2.88 -8.74
N ALA A 124 9.28 2.35 -8.16
CA ALA A 124 8.85 0.97 -8.38
C ALA A 124 8.05 0.84 -9.68
N ASP A 125 7.15 1.79 -9.93
CA ASP A 125 6.21 1.80 -11.04
C ASP A 125 6.92 1.93 -12.39
N GLU A 126 7.99 2.75 -12.46
CA GLU A 126 8.84 2.88 -13.66
C GLU A 126 9.40 1.52 -14.10
N LYS A 127 9.76 0.66 -13.16
CA LYS A 127 10.30 -0.68 -13.45
C LYS A 127 9.24 -1.65 -13.98
N MET A 128 7.96 -1.36 -13.70
CA MET A 128 6.84 -2.13 -14.23
C MET A 128 6.46 -1.71 -15.65
N GLY A 129 7.02 -0.60 -16.18
CA GLY A 129 6.77 -0.13 -17.52
C GLY A 129 5.43 0.58 -17.71
N PHE A 130 4.71 0.94 -16.66
CA PHE A 130 3.36 1.51 -16.77
C PHE A 130 3.32 2.82 -17.57
N GLN A 131 4.39 3.61 -17.56
CA GLN A 131 4.56 4.82 -18.36
C GLN A 131 4.53 4.58 -19.88
N GLU A 132 4.76 3.36 -20.33
CA GLU A 132 4.70 3.00 -21.75
C GLU A 132 3.27 2.81 -22.25
N VAL A 133 2.35 2.45 -21.35
CA VAL A 133 0.98 2.04 -21.67
C VAL A 133 -0.09 2.95 -21.07
N CYS A 134 0.23 3.79 -20.07
CA CYS A 134 -0.69 4.73 -19.45
C CYS A 134 -0.28 6.19 -19.71
N LYS A 135 -1.28 7.07 -19.82
CA LYS A 135 -1.07 8.50 -20.13
C LYS A 135 -1.15 9.39 -18.91
N PHE A 136 -1.85 8.97 -17.87
CA PHE A 136 -2.14 9.77 -16.70
C PHE A 136 -1.66 9.06 -15.45
N TYR A 137 -0.99 9.80 -14.58
CA TYR A 137 -0.52 9.33 -13.30
C TYR A 137 -1.02 10.26 -12.20
N TYR A 138 -1.99 9.78 -11.43
CA TYR A 138 -2.61 10.55 -10.37
C TYR A 138 -1.79 10.46 -9.09
N THR A 139 -1.37 11.60 -8.58
CA THR A 139 -0.63 11.68 -7.31
C THR A 139 -1.58 11.65 -6.12
N ALA A 140 -1.02 11.34 -4.94
CA ALA A 140 -1.73 11.14 -3.68
C ALA A 140 -2.73 9.97 -3.69
N GLY A 141 -2.34 8.89 -3.02
CA GLY A 141 -3.15 7.69 -2.90
C GLY A 141 -4.37 7.90 -2.03
N TYR A 142 -5.51 8.03 -2.66
CA TYR A 142 -6.82 8.16 -2.01
C TYR A 142 -7.25 6.86 -1.34
N HIS A 143 -6.78 5.73 -1.82
CA HIS A 143 -7.12 4.38 -1.40
C HIS A 143 -6.17 3.83 -0.34
N GLU A 144 -4.88 4.12 -0.47
CA GLU A 144 -3.81 3.61 0.38
C GLU A 144 -2.67 4.63 0.47
N PRO A 145 -2.60 5.41 1.55
CA PRO A 145 -1.56 6.43 1.69
C PRO A 145 -0.16 5.84 1.88
N GLY A 146 -0.05 4.53 2.11
CA GLY A 146 1.19 3.78 2.20
C GLY A 146 0.99 2.41 2.80
N SER A 147 1.76 1.43 2.34
CA SER A 147 1.74 0.05 2.84
C SER A 147 2.84 -0.22 3.84
N ALA A 148 2.47 -0.92 4.91
CA ALA A 148 3.42 -1.59 5.79
C ALA A 148 3.62 -3.03 5.30
N LEU A 149 4.83 -3.33 4.82
CA LEU A 149 5.20 -4.65 4.33
C LEU A 149 5.65 -5.53 5.48
N CYS A 150 5.22 -6.78 5.51
CA CYS A 150 5.51 -7.72 6.58
C CYS A 150 6.45 -8.83 6.14
N SER A 151 7.37 -9.22 7.03
CA SER A 151 8.04 -10.51 7.00
C SER A 151 7.36 -11.44 8.00
N ALA A 152 6.90 -12.60 7.53
CA ALA A 152 6.23 -13.58 8.36
C ALA A 152 7.05 -14.86 8.48
N PHE A 153 7.11 -15.39 9.70
CA PHE A 153 7.71 -16.69 10.04
C PHE A 153 6.60 -17.65 10.44
N ASN A 154 6.76 -18.93 10.16
CA ASN A 154 5.93 -19.92 10.81
C ASN A 154 6.12 -19.79 12.34
N LEU A 155 5.03 -19.77 13.10
CA LEU A 155 5.08 -19.48 14.54
C LEU A 155 5.90 -20.52 15.31
N ASP A 156 5.73 -21.82 15.00
CA ASP A 156 6.44 -22.90 15.69
C ASP A 156 7.95 -22.80 15.43
N VAL A 157 8.34 -22.47 14.19
CA VAL A 157 9.73 -22.23 13.83
C VAL A 157 10.29 -21.03 14.57
N TYR A 158 9.56 -19.91 14.61
CA TYR A 158 9.98 -18.72 15.34
C TYR A 158 10.12 -18.99 16.85
N GLU A 159 9.19 -19.75 17.43
CA GLU A 159 9.25 -20.11 18.85
C GLU A 159 10.46 -21.00 19.19
N SER A 160 10.95 -21.79 18.24
CA SER A 160 12.16 -22.59 18.40
C SER A 160 13.46 -21.75 18.42
N PHE A 161 13.42 -20.49 18.02
CA PHE A 161 14.58 -19.61 18.02
C PHE A 161 15.04 -19.28 19.45
N THR A 162 16.35 -19.21 19.62
CA THR A 162 16.94 -18.67 20.87
C THR A 162 16.55 -17.20 21.06
N PRO A 163 16.61 -16.67 22.30
CA PRO A 163 16.35 -15.24 22.54
C PRO A 163 17.20 -14.30 21.68
N THR A 164 18.45 -14.66 21.42
CA THR A 164 19.34 -13.90 20.55
C THR A 164 18.85 -13.88 19.10
N GLN A 165 18.46 -15.04 18.57
CA GLN A 165 17.92 -15.14 17.20
C GLN A 165 16.62 -14.33 17.05
N LYS A 166 15.70 -14.44 18.02
CA LYS A 166 14.46 -13.63 18.05
C LYS A 166 14.79 -12.13 18.01
N LYS A 167 15.78 -11.69 18.78
CA LYS A 167 16.22 -10.28 18.80
C LYS A 167 16.85 -9.83 17.49
N VAL A 168 17.65 -10.68 16.84
CA VAL A 168 18.23 -10.40 15.52
C VAL A 168 17.14 -10.20 14.48
N VAL A 169 16.13 -11.07 14.42
CA VAL A 169 14.99 -10.94 13.51
C VAL A 169 14.24 -9.62 13.73
N GLU A 170 13.94 -9.28 14.98
CA GLU A 170 13.26 -8.01 15.32
C GLU A 170 14.05 -6.78 14.84
N ILE A 171 15.35 -6.75 15.11
CA ILE A 171 16.21 -5.63 14.71
C ILE A 171 16.33 -5.57 13.17
N ALA A 172 16.53 -6.71 12.51
CA ALA A 172 16.61 -6.77 11.06
C ALA A 172 15.33 -6.27 10.38
N ALA A 173 14.16 -6.65 10.88
CA ALA A 173 12.88 -6.17 10.36
C ALA A 173 12.76 -4.64 10.47
N LYS A 174 13.07 -4.06 11.63
CA LYS A 174 13.07 -2.61 11.85
C LYS A 174 14.04 -1.88 10.92
N ALA A 175 15.28 -2.39 10.80
CA ALA A 175 16.30 -1.82 9.92
C ALA A 175 15.87 -1.87 8.44
N THR A 176 15.31 -2.99 8.01
CA THR A 176 14.80 -3.17 6.63
C THR A 176 13.64 -2.22 6.35
N SER A 177 12.72 -2.04 7.30
CA SER A 177 11.60 -1.11 7.15
C SER A 177 12.07 0.33 6.94
N LEU A 178 13.02 0.79 7.74
CA LEU A 178 13.60 2.14 7.60
C LEU A 178 14.36 2.29 6.27
N ASN A 179 15.16 1.30 5.90
CA ASN A 179 15.91 1.32 4.64
C ASN A 179 14.99 1.35 3.42
N ASN A 180 13.95 0.53 3.41
CA ASN A 180 12.97 0.49 2.32
C ASN A 180 12.25 1.84 2.15
N TYR A 181 11.79 2.45 3.25
CA TYR A 181 11.18 3.78 3.23
C TYR A 181 12.13 4.85 2.68
N SER A 182 13.38 4.87 3.18
CA SER A 182 14.40 5.82 2.75
C SER A 182 14.75 5.66 1.26
N LEU A 183 14.78 4.41 0.77
CA LEU A 183 15.03 4.11 -0.64
C LEU A 183 13.95 4.70 -1.54
N GLY A 184 12.69 4.56 -1.18
CA GLY A 184 11.56 5.18 -1.90
C GLY A 184 11.69 6.69 -1.94
N LEU A 185 11.86 7.33 -0.77
CA LEU A 185 12.02 8.78 -0.68
C LEU A 185 13.18 9.32 -1.51
N ALA A 186 14.32 8.63 -1.51
CA ALA A 186 15.52 9.06 -2.25
C ALA A 186 15.34 8.98 -3.77
N ASN A 187 14.54 8.03 -4.27
CA ASN A 187 14.49 7.71 -5.69
C ASN A 187 13.21 8.15 -6.42
N ASN A 188 12.09 8.32 -5.70
CA ASN A 188 10.80 8.65 -6.32
C ASN A 188 10.84 9.95 -7.12
N GLY A 189 11.51 10.99 -6.62
CA GLY A 189 11.59 12.28 -7.33
C GLY A 189 12.33 12.19 -8.68
N ALA A 190 13.43 11.45 -8.74
CA ALA A 190 14.17 11.24 -9.97
C ALA A 190 13.41 10.34 -10.96
N ALA A 191 12.76 9.30 -10.47
CA ALA A 191 11.90 8.42 -11.28
C ALA A 191 10.71 9.20 -11.86
N LEU A 192 10.04 10.02 -11.06
CA LEU A 192 8.93 10.86 -11.52
C LEU A 192 9.35 11.78 -12.68
N LYS A 193 10.53 12.39 -12.59
CA LYS A 193 11.07 13.21 -13.71
C LYS A 193 11.26 12.40 -14.99
N ARG A 194 11.73 11.16 -14.90
CA ARG A 194 11.89 10.30 -16.08
C ARG A 194 10.54 9.87 -16.66
N ILE A 195 9.56 9.58 -15.81
CA ILE A 195 8.18 9.25 -16.21
C ILE A 195 7.56 10.43 -16.96
N VAL A 196 7.67 11.65 -16.43
CA VAL A 196 7.17 12.86 -17.09
C VAL A 196 7.88 13.11 -18.44
N ALA A 197 9.18 12.87 -18.51
CA ALA A 197 9.95 13.01 -19.76
C ALA A 197 9.49 12.05 -20.87
N GLN A 198 8.79 10.98 -20.53
CA GLN A 198 8.16 10.05 -21.48
C GLN A 198 6.74 10.46 -21.90
N GLY A 199 6.27 11.64 -21.46
CA GLY A 199 5.00 12.23 -21.87
C GLY A 199 3.81 11.89 -20.97
N VAL A 200 4.04 11.25 -19.83
CA VAL A 200 2.98 10.99 -18.84
C VAL A 200 2.58 12.31 -18.15
N LYS A 201 1.28 12.54 -18.05
CA LYS A 201 0.72 13.69 -17.35
C LYS A 201 0.52 13.37 -15.88
N ILE A 202 1.07 14.22 -15.02
CA ILE A 202 0.84 14.15 -13.57
C ILE A 202 -0.46 14.88 -13.24
N MET A 203 -1.36 14.20 -12.56
CA MET A 203 -2.70 14.66 -12.28
C MET A 203 -2.99 14.65 -10.77
N GLU A 204 -3.95 15.45 -10.36
CA GLU A 204 -4.55 15.42 -9.03
C GLU A 204 -6.05 15.11 -9.15
N PHE A 205 -6.59 14.36 -8.20
CA PHE A 205 -8.03 14.10 -8.18
C PHE A 205 -8.81 15.33 -7.72
N PRO A 206 -9.96 15.62 -8.35
CA PRO A 206 -10.92 16.60 -7.86
C PRO A 206 -11.43 16.30 -6.44
N GLU A 207 -11.86 17.30 -5.70
CA GLU A 207 -12.34 17.14 -4.32
C GLU A 207 -13.51 16.13 -4.21
N ASN A 208 -14.44 16.14 -5.16
CA ASN A 208 -15.57 15.22 -5.16
C ASN A 208 -15.17 13.73 -5.33
N VAL A 209 -13.99 13.44 -5.87
CA VAL A 209 -13.44 12.09 -5.89
C VAL A 209 -12.98 11.68 -4.49
N TRP A 210 -12.33 12.60 -3.77
CA TRP A 210 -11.93 12.37 -2.39
C TRP A 210 -13.13 12.13 -1.47
N ASP A 211 -14.20 12.93 -1.64
CA ASP A 211 -15.44 12.78 -0.87
C ASP A 211 -16.11 11.43 -1.12
N LEU A 212 -16.32 11.08 -2.40
CA LEU A 212 -16.91 9.80 -2.79
C LEU A 212 -16.12 8.60 -2.26
N PHE A 213 -14.80 8.64 -2.42
CA PHE A 213 -13.96 7.54 -1.97
C PHE A 213 -13.91 7.48 -0.44
N GLY A 214 -13.83 8.60 0.25
CA GLY A 214 -13.83 8.67 1.71
C GLY A 214 -15.09 8.02 2.32
N GLU A 215 -16.28 8.35 1.79
CA GLU A 215 -17.53 7.72 2.21
C GLU A 215 -17.54 6.20 1.92
N SER A 216 -17.06 5.82 0.75
CA SER A 216 -16.99 4.42 0.33
C SER A 216 -16.00 3.62 1.18
N ALA A 217 -14.87 4.22 1.55
CA ALA A 217 -13.88 3.60 2.41
C ALA A 217 -14.42 3.33 3.81
N VAL A 218 -15.17 4.27 4.40
CA VAL A 218 -15.84 4.06 5.68
C VAL A 218 -16.81 2.88 5.60
N LYS A 219 -17.69 2.86 4.58
CA LYS A 219 -18.65 1.76 4.38
C LYS A 219 -17.95 0.40 4.20
N ALA A 220 -16.86 0.36 3.45
CA ALA A 220 -16.11 -0.87 3.24
C ALA A 220 -15.45 -1.39 4.52
N MET A 221 -14.94 -0.48 5.34
CA MET A 221 -14.31 -0.83 6.61
C MET A 221 -15.33 -1.23 7.68
N ASP A 222 -16.50 -0.61 7.73
CA ASP A 222 -17.53 -0.89 8.73
C ASP A 222 -18.14 -2.29 8.57
N LYS A 223 -18.01 -2.88 7.39
CA LYS A 223 -18.50 -4.23 7.09
C LYS A 223 -17.97 -5.32 8.03
N TYR A 224 -16.83 -5.11 8.65
CA TYR A 224 -16.14 -6.12 9.46
C TYR A 224 -16.20 -5.84 10.97
N MET A 225 -16.99 -4.86 11.41
CA MET A 225 -17.04 -4.42 12.81
C MET A 225 -17.61 -5.45 13.80
N ASP A 226 -18.26 -6.51 13.32
CA ASP A 226 -18.75 -7.62 14.14
C ASP A 226 -17.59 -8.52 14.64
N ASP A 227 -16.41 -8.47 14.01
CA ASP A 227 -15.21 -9.14 14.50
C ASP A 227 -14.52 -8.29 15.56
N SER A 228 -14.39 -8.84 16.77
CA SER A 228 -13.86 -8.11 17.94
C SER A 228 -12.39 -7.72 17.80
N LEU A 229 -11.56 -8.53 17.14
CA LEU A 229 -10.16 -8.20 16.90
C LEU A 229 -10.04 -7.11 15.82
N TYR A 230 -10.87 -7.21 14.77
CA TYR A 230 -10.94 -6.17 13.76
C TYR A 230 -11.38 -4.83 14.37
N ALA A 231 -12.41 -4.81 15.21
CA ALA A 231 -12.90 -3.59 15.86
C ALA A 231 -11.79 -2.91 16.70
N GLN A 232 -10.99 -3.68 17.46
CA GLN A 232 -9.85 -3.17 18.22
C GLN A 232 -8.77 -2.59 17.30
N ILE A 233 -8.45 -3.28 16.19
CA ILE A 233 -7.49 -2.80 15.19
C ILE A 233 -8.00 -1.50 14.56
N ARG A 234 -9.30 -1.44 14.22
CA ARG A 234 -9.93 -0.25 13.65
C ARG A 234 -9.88 0.96 14.58
N GLU A 235 -10.24 0.81 15.83
CA GLU A 235 -10.18 1.87 16.85
C GLU A 235 -8.75 2.40 17.01
N SER A 236 -7.79 1.48 17.11
CA SER A 236 -6.37 1.82 17.19
C SER A 236 -5.88 2.58 15.94
N TYR A 237 -6.31 2.15 14.75
CA TYR A 237 -6.02 2.83 13.49
C TYR A 237 -6.57 4.25 13.46
N GLU A 238 -7.85 4.45 13.77
CA GLU A 238 -8.48 5.76 13.74
C GLU A 238 -7.85 6.74 14.74
N THR A 239 -7.51 6.26 15.93
CA THR A 239 -6.81 7.07 16.95
C THR A 239 -5.45 7.56 16.41
N SER A 240 -4.69 6.67 15.78
CA SER A 240 -3.40 7.03 15.19
C SER A 240 -3.56 7.97 13.98
N LEU A 241 -4.54 7.70 13.11
CA LEU A 241 -4.84 8.51 11.94
C LEU A 241 -5.12 9.96 12.34
N ARG A 242 -6.03 10.18 13.30
CA ARG A 242 -6.40 11.54 13.78
C ARG A 242 -5.20 12.27 14.37
N GLY A 243 -4.41 11.62 15.22
CA GLY A 243 -3.23 12.21 15.84
C GLY A 243 -2.14 12.55 14.82
N THR A 244 -1.84 11.62 13.93
CA THR A 244 -0.79 11.78 12.91
C THR A 244 -1.17 12.85 11.88
N THR A 245 -2.41 12.82 11.37
CA THR A 245 -2.89 13.80 10.39
C THR A 245 -2.85 15.22 10.96
N SER A 246 -3.27 15.39 12.20
CA SER A 246 -3.25 16.71 12.87
C SER A 246 -1.85 17.33 12.94
N TRP A 247 -0.81 16.49 13.15
CA TRP A 247 0.58 16.95 13.16
C TRP A 247 1.13 17.17 11.76
N LEU A 248 0.99 16.20 10.86
CA LEU A 248 1.55 16.26 9.50
C LEU A 248 0.97 17.42 8.69
N ASP A 249 -0.31 17.76 8.89
CA ASP A 249 -0.94 18.89 8.25
C ASP A 249 -0.27 20.22 8.65
N ARG A 250 0.09 20.36 9.91
CA ARG A 250 0.72 21.59 10.44
C ARG A 250 2.22 21.68 10.16
N ALA A 251 2.92 20.55 10.22
CA ALA A 251 4.37 20.48 10.09
C ALA A 251 4.80 20.17 8.65
N ASP A 252 4.68 18.89 8.25
CA ASP A 252 5.24 18.42 6.98
C ASP A 252 4.62 19.07 5.76
N ARG A 253 3.28 19.11 5.68
CA ARG A 253 2.59 19.72 4.52
C ARG A 253 2.97 21.20 4.37
N THR A 254 2.94 21.95 5.47
CA THR A 254 3.26 23.39 5.44
C THR A 254 4.71 23.62 5.04
N TYR A 255 5.65 22.82 5.61
CA TYR A 255 7.07 22.94 5.27
C TYR A 255 7.34 22.62 3.80
N VAL A 256 6.82 21.49 3.29
CA VAL A 256 7.01 21.07 1.90
C VAL A 256 6.43 22.11 0.95
N LYS A 257 5.21 22.61 1.22
CA LYS A 257 4.56 23.67 0.41
C LYS A 257 5.40 24.95 0.33
N GLN A 258 5.92 25.44 1.46
CA GLN A 258 6.74 26.66 1.48
C GLN A 258 8.10 26.43 0.81
N ARG A 259 8.70 25.26 1.00
CA ARG A 259 9.96 24.91 0.34
C ARG A 259 9.80 24.87 -1.18
N ALA A 260 8.76 24.21 -1.67
CA ALA A 260 8.46 24.16 -3.10
C ALA A 260 8.29 25.57 -3.68
N ARG A 261 7.54 26.44 -3.00
CA ARG A 261 7.34 27.86 -3.42
C ARG A 261 8.65 28.63 -3.50
N VAL A 262 9.52 28.50 -2.50
CA VAL A 262 10.81 29.25 -2.45
C VAL A 262 11.78 28.79 -3.53
N TYR A 263 11.80 27.51 -3.85
CA TYR A 263 12.69 26.93 -4.85
C TYR A 263 12.08 26.85 -6.26
N ASN A 264 10.84 27.33 -6.45
CA ASN A 264 10.08 27.26 -7.72
C ASN A 264 10.00 25.83 -8.28
N LEU A 265 9.65 24.87 -7.42
CA LEU A 265 9.50 23.44 -7.75
C LEU A 265 8.06 23.13 -8.15
#